data_d6d5780f7d20dbd44ccb6470add4430b
#
_entry.id   d6d5780f7d20dbd44ccb6470add4430b
#
_cell.length_a   1.000
_cell.length_b   1.000
_cell.length_c   1.000
_cell.angle_alpha   90.00
_cell.angle_beta   90.00
_cell.angle_gamma   90.00
#
_symmetry.space_group_name_H-M   'P 1'
#
loop_
_entity.id
_entity.type
_entity.pdbx_description
1 polymer ?
#
loop_
_entity_poly.entity_id
_entity_poly.type
_entity_poly.pdbx_seq_one_letter_code
_entity_poly.pdbx_strand_id
1 'polypeptide(L)'
;MSVTKLNNGKWQACVSYKDDDGNYKSVTHLEKRKTDAVEWETKTKNALLEGADLSRSTESLKHYFLDWIRIYKTDGVSRHTHELYMGNWRHVSAYFKDKPMSAIKRPDYQKFLNEFGRSHGIATSHKLHQQVHTAIKDAVADGILKRDFAYKAHVTGRPPKPVEEKYLTLSDYKKLRKYLIKTADYDHMTMLMMLFQLETGTRFEEAAGLTWDNLDLNNGIVHIKQQWDARRQTFSPTKGNGQADGDITIGPAYCRFMRSYRSTQKDYLELHEMKNPKNLVFWSKLGKIVGNGNANEELGRICNRLNINKVTTHAMRHTHASILILNHESLPYVQHRLRHQKLETTVNTYVHLIEEENGVSDKKATELMDEGF
;
A
#
# COMPACT_ATOMS: atom_id res chain seq x y z
N MET A 1 -50.92 5.03 21.72
CA MET A 1 -50.09 6.20 21.98
C MET A 1 -48.62 5.74 21.97
N SER A 2 -47.80 6.36 21.20
CA SER A 2 -46.39 5.98 21.02
C SER A 2 -45.46 6.52 22.14
N VAL A 3 -45.98 7.40 23.05
CA VAL A 3 -45.26 7.93 24.20
C VAL A 3 -46.01 7.55 25.47
N THR A 4 -45.37 6.76 26.36
CA THR A 4 -45.95 6.19 27.56
C THR A 4 -45.09 6.50 28.77
N LYS A 5 -45.71 6.79 29.92
CA LYS A 5 -45.01 6.98 31.18
C LYS A 5 -44.75 5.64 31.86
N LEU A 6 -43.50 5.34 32.20
CA LEU A 6 -43.11 4.11 32.90
C LEU A 6 -43.18 4.26 34.41
N ASN A 7 -43.26 3.14 35.12
CA ASN A 7 -43.32 3.09 36.59
C ASN A 7 -42.13 3.73 37.32
N ASN A 8 -40.97 3.87 36.59
CA ASN A 8 -39.77 4.53 37.10
C ASN A 8 -39.75 6.07 36.91
N GLY A 9 -40.90 6.65 36.51
CA GLY A 9 -41.07 8.07 36.29
C GLY A 9 -40.53 8.61 34.96
N LYS A 10 -39.90 7.79 34.14
CA LYS A 10 -39.41 8.15 32.78
C LYS A 10 -40.52 8.00 31.72
N TRP A 11 -40.35 8.70 30.63
CA TRP A 11 -41.21 8.61 29.45
C TRP A 11 -40.53 7.78 28.36
N GLN A 12 -41.23 6.77 27.85
CA GLN A 12 -40.80 5.94 26.73
C GLN A 12 -41.53 6.38 25.48
N ALA A 13 -40.76 6.74 24.45
CA ALA A 13 -41.25 6.91 23.09
C ALA A 13 -40.96 5.63 22.28
N CYS A 14 -41.91 5.24 21.43
CA CYS A 14 -41.76 4.08 20.56
C CYS A 14 -42.19 4.46 19.15
N VAL A 15 -41.34 4.17 18.16
CA VAL A 15 -41.61 4.36 16.74
C VAL A 15 -41.50 2.99 16.05
N SER A 16 -42.58 2.57 15.43
CA SER A 16 -42.60 1.33 14.62
C SER A 16 -42.39 1.66 13.16
N TYR A 17 -41.62 0.82 12.46
CA TYR A 17 -41.29 0.95 11.05
C TYR A 17 -41.23 -0.45 10.42
N LYS A 18 -41.24 -0.51 9.07
CA LYS A 18 -40.95 -1.74 8.34
C LYS A 18 -39.50 -1.72 7.92
N ASP A 19 -38.81 -2.85 8.10
CA ASP A 19 -37.48 -3.03 7.52
C ASP A 19 -37.58 -3.34 6.01
N ASP A 20 -36.42 -3.46 5.34
CA ASP A 20 -36.35 -3.73 3.89
C ASP A 20 -36.99 -5.08 3.49
N ASP A 21 -37.08 -6.04 4.43
CA ASP A 21 -37.73 -7.33 4.25
C ASP A 21 -39.24 -7.25 4.51
N GLY A 22 -39.79 -6.06 4.84
CA GLY A 22 -41.20 -5.84 5.13
C GLY A 22 -41.64 -6.22 6.54
N ASN A 23 -40.75 -6.60 7.44
CA ASN A 23 -41.06 -6.96 8.82
C ASN A 23 -41.24 -5.72 9.68
N TYR A 24 -42.21 -5.75 10.60
CA TYR A 24 -42.43 -4.70 11.56
C TYR A 24 -41.36 -4.72 12.66
N LYS A 25 -40.65 -3.64 12.82
CA LYS A 25 -39.71 -3.38 13.93
C LYS A 25 -40.06 -2.12 14.67
N SER A 26 -39.54 -1.95 15.86
CA SER A 26 -39.74 -0.74 16.67
C SER A 26 -38.45 -0.31 17.35
N VAL A 27 -38.25 1.01 17.42
CA VAL A 27 -37.19 1.64 18.18
C VAL A 27 -37.80 2.38 19.36
N THR A 28 -37.25 2.18 20.56
CA THR A 28 -37.71 2.82 21.78
C THR A 28 -36.64 3.75 22.34
N HIS A 29 -37.06 4.87 22.93
CA HIS A 29 -36.19 5.83 23.60
C HIS A 29 -36.78 6.28 24.93
N LEU A 30 -35.91 6.52 25.92
CA LEU A 30 -36.33 6.88 27.27
C LEU A 30 -35.90 8.31 27.60
N GLU A 31 -36.87 9.16 27.99
CA GLU A 31 -36.62 10.53 28.35
C GLU A 31 -37.17 10.86 29.74
N LYS A 32 -36.63 11.90 30.37
CA LYS A 32 -37.08 12.38 31.69
C LYS A 32 -38.37 13.20 31.59
N ARG A 33 -38.61 13.86 30.45
CA ARG A 33 -39.77 14.72 30.22
C ARG A 33 -40.61 14.21 29.07
N LYS A 34 -41.90 14.39 29.15
CA LYS A 34 -42.85 14.01 28.09
C LYS A 34 -42.57 14.77 26.79
N THR A 35 -42.28 16.05 26.89
CA THR A 35 -41.94 16.92 25.76
C THR A 35 -40.76 16.41 24.95
N ASP A 36 -39.71 15.98 25.66
CA ASP A 36 -38.48 15.47 25.03
C ASP A 36 -38.71 14.14 24.31
N ALA A 37 -39.57 13.28 24.91
CA ALA A 37 -39.98 12.01 24.30
C ALA A 37 -40.82 12.22 23.06
N VAL A 38 -41.75 13.18 23.05
CA VAL A 38 -42.55 13.55 21.86
C VAL A 38 -41.68 14.17 20.78
N GLU A 39 -40.75 15.04 21.15
CA GLU A 39 -39.80 15.64 20.20
C GLU A 39 -38.92 14.58 19.54
N TRP A 40 -38.42 13.62 20.31
CA TRP A 40 -37.67 12.48 19.80
C TRP A 40 -38.49 11.63 18.84
N GLU A 41 -39.75 11.30 19.20
CA GLU A 41 -40.66 10.56 18.34
C GLU A 41 -40.88 11.25 16.98
N THR A 42 -41.17 12.56 17.01
CA THR A 42 -41.42 13.37 15.82
C THR A 42 -40.20 13.43 14.93
N LYS A 43 -39.01 13.69 15.51
CA LYS A 43 -37.74 13.69 14.78
C LYS A 43 -37.44 12.33 14.15
N THR A 44 -37.76 11.26 14.85
CA THR A 44 -37.50 9.88 14.37
C THR A 44 -38.45 9.51 13.23
N LYS A 45 -39.74 9.88 13.32
CA LYS A 45 -40.70 9.68 12.23
C LYS A 45 -40.33 10.49 10.98
N ASN A 46 -39.93 11.74 11.14
CA ASN A 46 -39.49 12.56 10.02
C ASN A 46 -38.23 11.98 9.36
N ALA A 47 -37.28 11.48 10.12
CA ALA A 47 -36.09 10.82 9.58
C ALA A 47 -36.46 9.55 8.76
N LEU A 48 -37.45 8.77 9.22
CA LEU A 48 -37.97 7.64 8.45
C LEU A 48 -38.64 8.04 7.13
N LEU A 49 -39.41 9.15 7.15
CA LEU A 49 -40.03 9.70 5.95
C LEU A 49 -38.98 10.22 4.95
N GLU A 50 -37.82 10.68 5.44
CA GLU A 50 -36.66 11.11 4.65
C GLU A 50 -35.79 9.94 4.20
N GLY A 51 -36.19 8.67 4.46
CA GLY A 51 -35.49 7.47 3.99
C GLY A 51 -34.36 6.99 4.92
N ALA A 52 -34.30 7.47 6.18
CA ALA A 52 -33.31 6.96 7.13
C ALA A 52 -33.60 5.53 7.56
N ASP A 53 -32.66 4.62 7.37
CA ASP A 53 -32.74 3.25 7.86
C ASP A 53 -32.41 3.17 9.35
N LEU A 54 -33.47 3.19 10.18
CA LEU A 54 -33.32 3.07 11.63
C LEU A 54 -32.98 1.65 12.09
N SER A 55 -33.17 0.63 11.26
CA SER A 55 -32.86 -0.75 11.61
C SER A 55 -31.35 -0.93 11.85
N ARG A 56 -30.54 -0.22 11.08
CA ARG A 56 -29.09 -0.27 11.12
C ARG A 56 -28.45 0.78 12.06
N SER A 57 -29.24 1.73 12.58
CA SER A 57 -28.72 2.78 13.50
C SER A 57 -28.21 2.24 14.84
N THR A 58 -28.65 1.04 15.24
CA THR A 58 -28.19 0.31 16.43
C THR A 58 -27.05 -0.66 16.13
N GLU A 59 -26.69 -0.81 14.86
CA GLU A 59 -25.61 -1.68 14.40
C GLU A 59 -24.26 -1.20 14.94
N SER A 60 -23.41 -2.17 15.33
CA SER A 60 -22.06 -1.82 15.78
C SER A 60 -21.14 -1.49 14.60
N LEU A 61 -20.17 -0.60 14.81
CA LEU A 61 -19.15 -0.29 13.80
C LEU A 61 -18.41 -1.55 13.32
N LYS A 62 -18.24 -2.52 14.19
CA LYS A 62 -17.62 -3.83 13.89
C LYS A 62 -18.41 -4.59 12.81
N HIS A 63 -19.74 -4.68 12.93
CA HIS A 63 -20.56 -5.39 11.96
C HIS A 63 -20.72 -4.60 10.67
N TYR A 64 -21.09 -3.34 10.76
CA TYR A 64 -21.22 -2.46 9.61
C TYR A 64 -19.95 -2.44 8.73
N PHE A 65 -18.79 -2.23 9.34
CA PHE A 65 -17.52 -2.15 8.58
C PHE A 65 -17.15 -3.49 7.92
N LEU A 66 -17.45 -4.61 8.58
CA LEU A 66 -17.24 -5.94 7.99
C LEU A 66 -18.12 -6.15 6.76
N ASP A 67 -19.41 -5.84 6.87
CA ASP A 67 -20.36 -6.02 5.78
C ASP A 67 -20.07 -5.04 4.64
N TRP A 68 -19.70 -3.80 4.95
CA TRP A 68 -19.23 -2.84 3.97
C TRP A 68 -17.99 -3.37 3.20
N ILE A 69 -17.02 -3.98 3.89
CA ILE A 69 -15.86 -4.60 3.23
C ILE A 69 -16.30 -5.74 2.32
N ARG A 70 -17.20 -6.60 2.76
CA ARG A 70 -17.72 -7.73 1.99
C ARG A 70 -18.44 -7.28 0.72
N ILE A 71 -19.23 -6.22 0.80
CA ILE A 71 -20.03 -5.72 -0.32
C ILE A 71 -19.15 -4.93 -1.30
N TYR A 72 -18.33 -4.01 -0.81
CA TYR A 72 -17.65 -3.02 -1.67
C TYR A 72 -16.16 -3.30 -1.92
N LYS A 73 -15.53 -4.22 -1.17
CA LYS A 73 -14.07 -4.47 -1.22
C LYS A 73 -13.71 -5.94 -1.40
N THR A 74 -14.65 -6.81 -1.77
CA THR A 74 -14.37 -8.20 -2.12
C THR A 74 -13.94 -8.29 -3.59
N ASP A 75 -14.71 -7.67 -4.48
CA ASP A 75 -14.43 -7.62 -5.89
C ASP A 75 -13.77 -6.29 -6.29
N GLY A 76 -12.96 -6.31 -7.34
CA GLY A 76 -12.30 -5.10 -7.87
C GLY A 76 -11.08 -4.61 -7.10
N VAL A 77 -10.70 -5.24 -5.98
CA VAL A 77 -9.47 -4.94 -5.25
C VAL A 77 -8.52 -6.14 -5.24
N SER A 78 -7.21 -5.86 -5.16
CA SER A 78 -6.24 -6.95 -4.99
C SER A 78 -6.45 -7.66 -3.65
N ARG A 79 -6.13 -8.97 -3.61
CA ARG A 79 -6.17 -9.75 -2.37
C ARG A 79 -5.39 -9.08 -1.23
N HIS A 80 -4.20 -8.54 -1.52
CA HIS A 80 -3.42 -7.81 -0.53
C HIS A 80 -4.19 -6.60 0.04
N THR A 81 -4.88 -5.86 -0.82
CA THR A 81 -5.73 -4.73 -0.40
C THR A 81 -6.89 -5.22 0.48
N HIS A 82 -7.56 -6.32 0.11
CA HIS A 82 -8.60 -6.91 0.93
C HIS A 82 -8.07 -7.35 2.31
N GLU A 83 -6.89 -8.00 2.36
CA GLU A 83 -6.25 -8.40 3.63
C GLU A 83 -5.92 -7.20 4.52
N LEU A 84 -5.54 -6.05 3.93
CA LEU A 84 -5.34 -4.81 4.68
C LEU A 84 -6.67 -4.28 5.28
N TYR A 85 -7.78 -4.33 4.53
CA TYR A 85 -9.09 -4.00 5.07
C TYR A 85 -9.47 -4.90 6.24
N MET A 86 -9.27 -6.22 6.09
CA MET A 86 -9.56 -7.20 7.15
C MET A 86 -8.63 -7.01 8.38
N GLY A 87 -7.37 -6.62 8.17
CA GLY A 87 -6.46 -6.23 9.24
C GLY A 87 -6.97 -5.03 10.02
N ASN A 88 -7.36 -3.98 9.31
CA ASN A 88 -7.91 -2.77 9.91
C ASN A 88 -9.26 -3.02 10.61
N TRP A 89 -10.11 -3.89 10.04
CA TRP A 89 -11.34 -4.33 10.70
C TRP A 89 -11.06 -5.01 12.05
N ARG A 90 -10.02 -5.84 12.18
CA ARG A 90 -9.66 -6.46 13.48
C ARG A 90 -9.34 -5.41 14.54
N HIS A 91 -8.62 -4.34 14.17
CA HIS A 91 -8.32 -3.24 15.10
C HIS A 91 -9.57 -2.47 15.52
N VAL A 92 -10.45 -2.15 14.57
CA VAL A 92 -11.76 -1.52 14.85
C VAL A 92 -12.61 -2.40 15.76
N SER A 93 -12.71 -3.69 15.43
CA SER A 93 -13.50 -4.68 16.17
C SER A 93 -13.00 -4.87 17.62
N ALA A 94 -11.69 -4.92 17.81
CA ALA A 94 -11.08 -5.08 19.14
C ALA A 94 -11.34 -3.84 20.03
N TYR A 95 -11.29 -2.64 19.44
CA TYR A 95 -11.44 -1.40 20.19
C TYR A 95 -12.91 -1.06 20.50
N PHE A 96 -13.76 -1.02 19.49
CA PHE A 96 -15.16 -0.59 19.64
C PHE A 96 -16.09 -1.72 20.10
N LYS A 97 -15.68 -2.99 19.91
CA LYS A 97 -16.49 -4.17 20.24
C LYS A 97 -17.90 -4.04 19.62
N ASP A 98 -18.93 -4.26 20.43
CA ASP A 98 -20.32 -4.19 19.99
C ASP A 98 -20.97 -2.81 20.27
N LYS A 99 -20.16 -1.76 20.46
CA LYS A 99 -20.67 -0.40 20.66
C LYS A 99 -21.42 0.07 19.42
N PRO A 100 -22.71 0.47 19.54
CA PRO A 100 -23.48 0.99 18.41
C PRO A 100 -22.79 2.20 17.77
N MET A 101 -22.82 2.28 16.42
CA MET A 101 -22.23 3.41 15.69
C MET A 101 -22.83 4.76 16.15
N SER A 102 -24.14 4.80 16.38
CA SER A 102 -24.85 6.00 16.88
C SER A 102 -24.36 6.49 18.24
N ALA A 103 -23.75 5.61 19.05
CA ALA A 103 -23.18 5.94 20.37
C ALA A 103 -21.69 6.35 20.28
N ILE A 104 -21.05 6.24 19.14
CA ILE A 104 -19.66 6.65 18.94
C ILE A 104 -19.63 8.16 18.69
N LYS A 105 -18.88 8.88 19.52
CA LYS A 105 -18.65 10.34 19.38
C LYS A 105 -17.27 10.62 18.81
N ARG A 106 -17.08 11.84 18.27
CA ARG A 106 -15.76 12.27 17.74
C ARG A 106 -14.60 12.04 18.73
N PRO A 107 -14.72 12.35 20.04
CA PRO A 107 -13.66 12.04 21.00
C PRO A 107 -13.34 10.54 21.12
N ASP A 108 -14.34 9.66 21.01
CA ASP A 108 -14.12 8.21 21.07
C ASP A 108 -13.29 7.73 19.88
N TYR A 109 -13.63 8.21 18.68
CA TYR A 109 -12.89 7.88 17.47
C TYR A 109 -11.47 8.47 17.50
N GLN A 110 -11.30 9.69 18.01
CA GLN A 110 -9.98 10.30 18.19
C GLN A 110 -9.11 9.50 19.18
N LYS A 111 -9.68 9.02 20.29
CA LYS A 111 -8.97 8.17 21.24
C LYS A 111 -8.49 6.86 20.58
N PHE A 112 -9.35 6.26 19.76
CA PHE A 112 -8.99 5.07 18.97
C PHE A 112 -7.77 5.34 18.06
N LEU A 113 -7.79 6.44 17.30
CA LEU A 113 -6.66 6.80 16.43
C LEU A 113 -5.38 7.08 17.21
N ASN A 114 -5.49 7.75 18.36
CA ASN A 114 -4.35 8.04 19.23
C ASN A 114 -3.74 6.75 19.80
N GLU A 115 -4.57 5.80 20.22
CA GLU A 115 -4.10 4.51 20.74
C GLU A 115 -3.45 3.68 19.63
N PHE A 116 -4.08 3.59 18.45
CA PHE A 116 -3.52 2.91 17.29
C PHE A 116 -2.17 3.52 16.87
N GLY A 117 -2.08 4.84 16.83
CA GLY A 117 -0.88 5.57 16.44
C GLY A 117 0.32 5.37 17.36
N ARG A 118 0.13 5.04 18.65
CA ARG A 118 1.25 4.74 19.57
C ARG A 118 2.10 3.57 19.10
N SER A 119 1.50 2.56 18.50
CA SER A 119 2.17 1.33 18.05
C SER A 119 2.45 1.30 16.54
N HIS A 120 1.83 2.18 15.74
CA HIS A 120 1.92 2.18 14.30
C HIS A 120 2.55 3.45 13.72
N GLY A 121 3.11 3.35 12.50
CA GLY A 121 3.59 4.52 11.77
C GLY A 121 2.45 5.39 11.25
N ILE A 122 2.69 6.69 11.13
CA ILE A 122 1.70 7.69 10.67
C ILE A 122 1.05 7.30 9.34
N ALA A 123 1.79 6.75 8.37
CA ALA A 123 1.25 6.31 7.09
C ALA A 123 0.25 5.14 7.23
N THR A 124 0.52 4.20 8.16
CA THR A 124 -0.38 3.09 8.48
C THR A 124 -1.65 3.59 9.13
N SER A 125 -1.51 4.53 10.07
CA SER A 125 -2.64 5.18 10.75
C SER A 125 -3.52 5.97 9.77
N HIS A 126 -2.91 6.70 8.82
CA HIS A 126 -3.64 7.37 7.74
C HIS A 126 -4.44 6.39 6.89
N LYS A 127 -3.84 5.25 6.53
CA LYS A 127 -4.51 4.24 5.72
C LYS A 127 -5.70 3.61 6.44
N LEU A 128 -5.55 3.30 7.75
CA LEU A 128 -6.65 2.82 8.58
C LEU A 128 -7.76 3.86 8.64
N HIS A 129 -7.42 5.11 8.99
CA HIS A 129 -8.40 6.20 9.04
C HIS A 129 -9.13 6.38 7.72
N GLN A 130 -8.42 6.44 6.60
CA GLN A 130 -9.02 6.58 5.27
C GLN A 130 -10.02 5.47 4.95
N GLN A 131 -9.68 4.21 5.25
CA GLN A 131 -10.56 3.07 4.99
C GLN A 131 -11.82 3.10 5.86
N VAL A 132 -11.66 3.34 7.17
CA VAL A 132 -12.79 3.41 8.11
C VAL A 132 -13.66 4.63 7.82
N HIS A 133 -13.04 5.79 7.57
CA HIS A 133 -13.78 7.03 7.30
C HIS A 133 -14.58 6.96 5.99
N THR A 134 -14.09 6.24 4.97
CA THR A 134 -14.87 6.00 3.75
C THR A 134 -16.16 5.24 4.07
N ALA A 135 -16.09 4.16 4.84
CA ALA A 135 -17.26 3.41 5.26
C ALA A 135 -18.24 4.24 6.12
N ILE A 136 -17.70 5.11 7.01
CA ILE A 136 -18.52 6.02 7.82
C ILE A 136 -19.23 7.06 6.94
N LYS A 137 -18.57 7.60 5.91
CA LYS A 137 -19.19 8.53 4.97
C LYS A 137 -20.34 7.89 4.21
N ASP A 138 -20.15 6.65 3.78
CA ASP A 138 -21.21 5.90 3.10
C ASP A 138 -22.39 5.67 4.08
N ALA A 139 -22.12 5.30 5.35
CA ALA A 139 -23.16 5.18 6.38
C ALA A 139 -23.93 6.49 6.64
N VAL A 140 -23.30 7.64 6.48
CA VAL A 140 -23.97 8.95 6.60
C VAL A 140 -24.77 9.23 5.33
N ALA A 141 -24.24 8.93 4.14
CA ALA A 141 -24.95 9.12 2.87
C ALA A 141 -26.19 8.24 2.77
N ASP A 142 -26.12 7.01 3.30
CA ASP A 142 -27.23 6.04 3.34
C ASP A 142 -28.24 6.33 4.49
N GLY A 143 -28.06 7.41 5.26
CA GLY A 143 -28.94 7.77 6.37
C GLY A 143 -28.83 6.89 7.62
N ILE A 144 -27.90 5.91 7.65
CA ILE A 144 -27.66 5.02 8.80
C ILE A 144 -27.07 5.81 9.99
N LEU A 145 -26.22 6.78 9.69
CA LEU A 145 -25.64 7.70 10.66
C LEU A 145 -26.07 9.15 10.41
N LYS A 146 -26.50 9.82 11.45
CA LYS A 146 -26.87 11.26 11.38
C LYS A 146 -25.64 12.19 11.26
N ARG A 147 -24.47 11.75 11.70
CA ARG A 147 -23.25 12.55 11.77
C ARG A 147 -22.01 11.70 11.59
N ASP A 148 -21.08 12.23 10.83
CA ASP A 148 -19.75 11.67 10.66
C ASP A 148 -18.91 11.92 11.93
N PHE A 149 -18.73 10.88 12.73
CA PHE A 149 -17.91 10.98 13.95
C PHE A 149 -16.39 10.92 13.67
N ALA A 150 -15.98 10.61 12.45
CA ALA A 150 -14.59 10.66 12.00
C ALA A 150 -14.21 11.99 11.33
N TYR A 151 -15.18 12.92 11.15
CA TYR A 151 -14.95 14.21 10.52
C TYR A 151 -13.85 15.00 11.22
N LYS A 152 -12.85 15.48 10.43
CA LYS A 152 -11.68 16.21 10.92
C LYS A 152 -10.94 15.51 12.06
N ALA A 153 -10.94 14.18 12.11
CA ALA A 153 -10.13 13.45 13.06
C ALA A 153 -8.63 13.64 12.76
N HIS A 154 -7.85 13.89 13.79
CA HIS A 154 -6.40 14.06 13.66
C HIS A 154 -5.72 12.69 13.71
N VAL A 155 -4.99 12.35 12.65
CA VAL A 155 -4.26 11.08 12.59
C VAL A 155 -2.92 11.23 13.29
N THR A 156 -2.66 10.34 14.25
CA THR A 156 -1.40 10.25 14.99
C THR A 156 -0.64 8.99 14.59
N GLY A 157 0.67 8.97 14.81
CA GLY A 157 1.51 7.81 14.52
C GLY A 157 2.99 8.14 14.65
N ARG A 158 3.82 7.10 14.68
CA ARG A 158 5.26 7.29 14.67
C ARG A 158 5.69 7.97 13.36
N PRO A 159 6.62 8.92 13.40
CA PRO A 159 7.08 9.61 12.20
C PRO A 159 7.67 8.60 11.20
N PRO A 160 7.59 8.89 9.89
CA PRO A 160 8.24 8.08 8.88
C PRO A 160 9.76 8.11 9.09
N LYS A 161 10.44 7.08 8.58
CA LYS A 161 11.90 7.11 8.50
C LYS A 161 12.37 8.33 7.69
N PRO A 162 13.49 8.95 8.07
CA PRO A 162 14.13 10.00 7.28
C PRO A 162 14.30 9.57 5.82
N VAL A 163 14.26 10.52 4.91
CA VAL A 163 14.30 10.22 3.47
C VAL A 163 15.63 9.59 3.10
N GLU A 164 16.71 10.05 3.74
CA GLU A 164 18.10 9.59 3.57
C GLU A 164 18.28 8.09 3.90
N GLU A 165 17.39 7.54 4.74
CA GLU A 165 17.40 6.11 5.06
C GLU A 165 16.63 5.26 4.03
N LYS A 166 16.00 5.88 3.01
CA LYS A 166 15.18 5.16 2.04
C LYS A 166 15.92 4.75 0.77
N TYR A 167 17.09 5.32 0.52
CA TYR A 167 17.94 5.01 -0.63
C TYR A 167 19.42 5.04 -0.24
N LEU A 168 20.28 4.51 -1.10
CA LEU A 168 21.73 4.52 -0.88
C LEU A 168 22.33 5.81 -1.41
N THR A 169 23.31 6.34 -0.70
CA THR A 169 24.20 7.39 -1.25
C THR A 169 24.93 6.85 -2.47
N LEU A 170 25.47 7.75 -3.33
CA LEU A 170 26.27 7.35 -4.48
C LEU A 170 27.49 6.49 -4.09
N SER A 171 28.12 6.82 -2.96
CA SER A 171 29.23 6.05 -2.41
C SER A 171 28.80 4.63 -2.02
N ASP A 172 27.71 4.50 -1.28
CA ASP A 172 27.21 3.23 -0.79
C ASP A 172 26.64 2.36 -1.94
N TYR A 173 25.99 3.00 -2.93
CA TYR A 173 25.62 2.35 -4.18
C TYR A 173 26.83 1.71 -4.87
N LYS A 174 27.94 2.47 -5.04
CA LYS A 174 29.15 1.95 -5.69
C LYS A 174 29.75 0.77 -4.91
N LYS A 175 29.77 0.83 -3.57
CA LYS A 175 30.23 -0.28 -2.72
C LYS A 175 29.34 -1.53 -2.90
N LEU A 176 28.02 -1.36 -2.78
CA LEU A 176 27.07 -2.45 -2.93
C LEU A 176 27.13 -3.07 -4.32
N ARG A 177 27.10 -2.23 -5.37
CA ARG A 177 27.18 -2.71 -6.76
C ARG A 177 28.44 -3.51 -7.02
N LYS A 178 29.60 -3.00 -6.58
CA LYS A 178 30.89 -3.72 -6.71
C LYS A 178 30.87 -5.06 -5.98
N TYR A 179 30.30 -5.11 -4.79
CA TYR A 179 30.14 -6.34 -4.03
C TYR A 179 29.25 -7.33 -4.76
N LEU A 180 28.06 -6.89 -5.21
CA LEU A 180 27.12 -7.76 -5.93
C LEU A 180 27.70 -8.28 -7.25
N ILE A 181 28.38 -7.45 -8.05
CA ILE A 181 29.04 -7.92 -9.30
C ILE A 181 30.06 -9.02 -9.01
N LYS A 182 30.76 -8.94 -7.88
CA LYS A 182 31.76 -9.95 -7.50
C LYS A 182 31.17 -11.25 -6.96
N THR A 183 29.99 -11.17 -6.32
CA THR A 183 29.43 -12.28 -5.53
C THR A 183 28.11 -12.83 -6.09
N ALA A 184 27.47 -12.13 -7.03
CA ALA A 184 26.22 -12.57 -7.63
C ALA A 184 26.48 -13.67 -8.65
N ASP A 185 26.07 -14.86 -8.33
CA ASP A 185 26.15 -16.05 -9.17
C ASP A 185 24.93 -16.96 -8.93
N TYR A 186 24.93 -18.14 -9.55
CA TYR A 186 23.82 -19.07 -9.41
C TYR A 186 23.69 -19.67 -8.00
N ASP A 187 24.76 -19.69 -7.20
CA ASP A 187 24.74 -20.12 -5.80
C ASP A 187 24.13 -19.05 -4.89
N HIS A 188 24.26 -17.79 -5.28
CA HIS A 188 23.81 -16.62 -4.52
C HIS A 188 22.63 -15.91 -5.21
N MET A 189 21.53 -16.65 -5.44
CA MET A 189 20.34 -16.18 -6.16
C MET A 189 19.78 -14.84 -5.66
N THR A 190 19.82 -14.63 -4.36
CA THR A 190 19.37 -13.38 -3.74
C THR A 190 20.21 -12.19 -4.21
N MET A 191 21.51 -12.37 -4.33
CA MET A 191 22.43 -11.32 -4.80
C MET A 191 22.25 -11.06 -6.30
N LEU A 192 21.97 -12.09 -7.10
CA LEU A 192 21.60 -11.95 -8.51
C LEU A 192 20.34 -11.08 -8.68
N MET A 193 19.31 -11.36 -7.90
CA MET A 193 18.07 -10.56 -7.93
C MET A 193 18.30 -9.12 -7.50
N MET A 194 19.12 -8.89 -6.46
CA MET A 194 19.49 -7.55 -6.01
C MET A 194 20.26 -6.79 -7.09
N LEU A 195 21.25 -7.44 -7.72
CA LEU A 195 22.01 -6.83 -8.82
C LEU A 195 21.08 -6.47 -9.98
N PHE A 196 20.16 -7.38 -10.35
CA PHE A 196 19.18 -7.10 -11.39
C PHE A 196 18.29 -5.90 -11.06
N GLN A 197 17.78 -5.82 -9.83
CA GLN A 197 16.97 -4.68 -9.39
C GLN A 197 17.77 -3.36 -9.41
N LEU A 198 19.04 -3.42 -9.04
CA LEU A 198 19.91 -2.25 -9.02
C LEU A 198 20.20 -1.73 -10.44
N GLU A 199 20.39 -2.63 -11.42
CA GLU A 199 20.66 -2.31 -12.82
C GLU A 199 19.40 -1.89 -13.60
N THR A 200 18.21 -2.33 -13.18
CA THR A 200 16.97 -2.13 -13.93
C THR A 200 15.93 -1.23 -13.25
N GLY A 201 16.02 -1.07 -11.93
CA GLY A 201 14.99 -0.38 -11.14
C GLY A 201 13.67 -1.15 -11.02
N THR A 202 13.62 -2.45 -11.33
CA THR A 202 12.41 -3.28 -11.19
C THR A 202 11.98 -3.44 -9.74
N ARG A 203 10.66 -3.68 -9.53
CA ARG A 203 10.18 -4.13 -8.22
C ARG A 203 10.63 -5.57 -7.97
N PHE A 204 10.71 -5.96 -6.69
CA PHE A 204 11.14 -7.31 -6.32
C PHE A 204 10.27 -8.40 -6.96
N GLU A 205 8.97 -8.24 -6.92
CA GLU A 205 8.00 -9.19 -7.46
C GLU A 205 8.02 -9.23 -9.00
N GLU A 206 8.37 -8.12 -9.68
CA GLU A 206 8.60 -8.06 -11.13
C GLU A 206 9.87 -8.84 -11.51
N ALA A 207 10.97 -8.64 -10.77
CA ALA A 207 12.19 -9.43 -10.96
C ALA A 207 11.93 -10.92 -10.70
N ALA A 208 11.24 -11.26 -9.62
CA ALA A 208 10.88 -12.65 -9.27
C ALA A 208 10.01 -13.34 -10.35
N GLY A 209 9.16 -12.58 -11.05
CA GLY A 209 8.31 -13.07 -12.14
C GLY A 209 8.92 -13.00 -13.53
N LEU A 210 10.19 -12.60 -13.66
CA LEU A 210 10.84 -12.51 -14.96
C LEU A 210 11.14 -13.89 -15.53
N THR A 211 10.78 -14.10 -16.81
CA THR A 211 11.10 -15.32 -17.56
C THR A 211 12.18 -15.05 -18.60
N TRP A 212 12.88 -16.09 -19.04
CA TRP A 212 13.88 -15.99 -20.08
C TRP A 212 13.28 -15.53 -21.44
N ASP A 213 11.99 -15.79 -21.66
CA ASP A 213 11.26 -15.35 -22.88
C ASP A 213 11.02 -13.85 -22.89
N ASN A 214 11.03 -13.23 -21.73
CA ASN A 214 10.86 -11.78 -21.54
C ASN A 214 12.20 -11.03 -21.39
N LEU A 215 13.32 -11.69 -21.72
CA LEU A 215 14.66 -11.12 -21.61
C LEU A 215 15.39 -11.25 -22.97
N ASP A 216 15.32 -10.19 -23.78
CA ASP A 216 16.05 -10.11 -25.05
C ASP A 216 17.48 -9.63 -24.81
N LEU A 217 18.38 -10.59 -24.62
CA LEU A 217 19.80 -10.30 -24.39
C LEU A 217 20.55 -9.84 -25.66
N ASN A 218 19.98 -9.99 -26.86
CA ASN A 218 20.60 -9.54 -28.08
C ASN A 218 20.42 -8.03 -28.25
N ASN A 219 19.22 -7.55 -28.03
CA ASN A 219 18.89 -6.14 -28.10
C ASN A 219 19.04 -5.43 -26.76
N GLY A 220 19.29 -6.16 -25.66
CA GLY A 220 19.43 -5.60 -24.31
C GLY A 220 18.11 -5.06 -23.77
N ILE A 221 17.00 -5.78 -24.01
CA ILE A 221 15.65 -5.35 -23.58
C ILE A 221 15.09 -6.34 -22.56
N VAL A 222 14.55 -5.82 -21.49
CA VAL A 222 13.81 -6.55 -20.45
C VAL A 222 12.34 -6.15 -20.57
N HIS A 223 11.48 -7.10 -20.91
CA HIS A 223 10.04 -6.90 -21.01
C HIS A 223 9.37 -7.21 -19.66
N ILE A 224 8.89 -6.21 -18.95
CA ILE A 224 8.15 -6.41 -17.71
C ILE A 224 6.65 -6.48 -18.03
N LYS A 225 6.10 -7.68 -17.99
CA LYS A 225 4.68 -7.99 -18.33
C LYS A 225 3.91 -8.62 -17.18
N GLN A 226 4.61 -9.03 -16.13
CA GLN A 226 4.04 -9.77 -15.01
C GLN A 226 4.89 -9.63 -13.76
N GLN A 227 4.33 -10.07 -12.64
CA GLN A 227 5.04 -10.18 -11.38
C GLN A 227 4.75 -11.54 -10.73
N TRP A 228 5.56 -11.95 -9.77
CA TRP A 228 5.37 -13.19 -9.03
C TRP A 228 4.53 -12.97 -7.78
N ASP A 229 3.42 -13.70 -7.67
CA ASP A 229 2.68 -13.82 -6.42
C ASP A 229 3.25 -14.97 -5.58
N ALA A 230 4.08 -14.61 -4.61
CA ALA A 230 4.76 -15.59 -3.75
C ALA A 230 3.80 -16.43 -2.89
N ARG A 231 2.58 -15.96 -2.63
CA ARG A 231 1.58 -16.71 -1.85
C ARG A 231 0.86 -17.76 -2.69
N ARG A 232 0.53 -17.40 -3.94
CA ARG A 232 -0.13 -18.31 -4.88
C ARG A 232 0.83 -19.16 -5.68
N GLN A 233 2.13 -18.87 -5.62
CA GLN A 233 3.18 -19.52 -6.42
C GLN A 233 2.85 -19.46 -7.92
N THR A 234 2.36 -18.32 -8.39
CA THR A 234 1.96 -18.11 -9.77
C THR A 234 2.24 -16.68 -10.24
N PHE A 235 2.11 -16.45 -11.52
CA PHE A 235 2.17 -15.12 -12.10
C PHE A 235 0.90 -14.33 -11.78
N SER A 236 1.05 -13.04 -11.65
CA SER A 236 -0.04 -12.06 -11.57
C SER A 236 0.30 -10.84 -12.45
N PRO A 237 -0.71 -10.07 -12.88
CA PRO A 237 -0.46 -8.81 -13.57
C PRO A 237 0.42 -7.87 -12.73
N THR A 238 1.17 -6.99 -13.39
CA THR A 238 1.91 -5.93 -12.70
C THR A 238 0.96 -4.98 -11.97
N LYS A 239 1.50 -4.09 -11.14
CA LYS A 239 0.70 -3.15 -10.35
C LYS A 239 -0.25 -2.34 -11.26
N GLY A 240 -1.50 -2.20 -10.82
CA GLY A 240 -2.55 -1.52 -11.59
C GLY A 240 -3.14 -2.37 -12.70
N ASN A 241 -3.14 -3.70 -12.54
CA ASN A 241 -3.68 -4.65 -13.52
C ASN A 241 -3.03 -4.54 -14.91
N GLY A 242 -1.69 -4.57 -14.94
CA GLY A 242 -0.90 -4.47 -16.18
C GLY A 242 -0.48 -3.04 -16.56
N GLN A 243 -0.99 -2.01 -15.87
CA GLN A 243 -0.62 -0.61 -16.18
C GLN A 243 0.86 -0.27 -15.89
N ALA A 244 1.58 -1.12 -15.17
CA ALA A 244 3.01 -0.98 -14.91
C ALA A 244 3.87 -1.88 -15.83
N ASP A 245 3.30 -2.41 -16.90
CA ASP A 245 4.04 -3.11 -17.94
C ASP A 245 4.94 -2.14 -18.72
N GLY A 246 6.01 -2.66 -19.31
CA GLY A 246 6.89 -1.86 -20.14
C GLY A 246 8.28 -2.45 -20.27
N ASP A 247 9.06 -1.84 -21.12
CA ASP A 247 10.39 -2.28 -21.49
C ASP A 247 11.47 -1.49 -20.76
N ILE A 248 12.56 -2.15 -20.44
CA ILE A 248 13.74 -1.57 -19.81
C ILE A 248 14.97 -1.97 -20.61
N THR A 249 15.81 -1.00 -20.99
CA THR A 249 17.08 -1.28 -21.64
C THR A 249 18.17 -1.63 -20.61
N ILE A 250 19.04 -2.58 -20.95
CA ILE A 250 20.21 -2.98 -20.17
C ILE A 250 21.47 -2.94 -21.04
N GLY A 251 22.60 -2.60 -20.42
CA GLY A 251 23.86 -2.42 -21.13
C GLY A 251 24.48 -3.74 -21.63
N PRO A 252 25.34 -3.68 -22.67
CA PRO A 252 25.96 -4.87 -23.27
C PRO A 252 26.80 -5.70 -22.29
N ALA A 253 27.45 -5.06 -21.34
CA ALA A 253 28.24 -5.76 -20.31
C ALA A 253 27.32 -6.61 -19.40
N TYR A 254 26.16 -6.05 -19.01
CA TYR A 254 25.19 -6.78 -18.22
C TYR A 254 24.50 -7.89 -19.02
N CYS A 255 24.25 -7.69 -20.31
CA CYS A 255 23.78 -8.76 -21.22
C CYS A 255 24.75 -9.94 -21.26
N ARG A 256 26.06 -9.70 -21.35
CA ARG A 256 27.08 -10.77 -21.30
C ARG A 256 27.04 -11.53 -19.97
N PHE A 257 26.95 -10.81 -18.87
CA PHE A 257 26.81 -11.41 -17.53
C PHE A 257 25.54 -12.30 -17.47
N MET A 258 24.39 -11.83 -17.95
CA MET A 258 23.15 -12.59 -17.95
C MET A 258 23.19 -13.81 -18.88
N ARG A 259 23.91 -13.76 -20.02
CA ARG A 259 24.12 -14.92 -20.87
C ARG A 259 24.96 -16.00 -20.16
N SER A 260 26.04 -15.61 -19.51
CA SER A 260 26.86 -16.53 -18.71
C SER A 260 26.05 -17.18 -17.59
N TYR A 261 25.27 -16.38 -16.89
CA TYR A 261 24.36 -16.88 -15.85
C TYR A 261 23.32 -17.88 -16.42
N ARG A 262 22.71 -17.56 -17.58
CA ARG A 262 21.76 -18.46 -18.25
C ARG A 262 22.37 -19.81 -18.58
N SER A 263 23.60 -19.83 -19.09
CA SER A 263 24.33 -21.07 -19.36
C SER A 263 24.52 -21.86 -18.07
N THR A 264 25.06 -21.23 -17.01
CA THR A 264 25.29 -21.89 -15.72
C THR A 264 24.00 -22.46 -15.13
N GLN A 265 22.87 -21.74 -15.22
CA GLN A 265 21.57 -22.22 -14.75
C GLN A 265 21.13 -23.45 -15.56
N LYS A 266 21.26 -23.40 -16.88
CA LYS A 266 20.87 -24.48 -17.78
C LYS A 266 21.69 -25.75 -17.47
N ASP A 267 23.01 -25.62 -17.44
CA ASP A 267 23.93 -26.73 -17.16
C ASP A 267 23.66 -27.41 -15.79
N TYR A 268 23.37 -26.58 -14.78
CA TYR A 268 23.00 -27.08 -13.46
C TYR A 268 21.67 -27.85 -13.47
N LEU A 269 20.64 -27.30 -14.14
CA LEU A 269 19.33 -27.94 -14.21
C LEU A 269 19.39 -29.26 -14.97
N GLU A 270 20.16 -29.35 -16.04
CA GLU A 270 20.40 -30.55 -16.80
C GLU A 270 21.17 -31.61 -15.97
N LEU A 271 22.26 -31.21 -15.33
CA LEU A 271 23.08 -32.10 -14.49
C LEU A 271 22.31 -32.74 -13.32
N HIS A 272 21.38 -31.95 -12.72
CA HIS A 272 20.62 -32.41 -11.54
C HIS A 272 19.18 -32.85 -11.88
N GLU A 273 18.84 -33.00 -13.16
CA GLU A 273 17.51 -33.39 -13.66
C GLU A 273 16.37 -32.50 -13.11
N MET A 274 16.70 -31.23 -12.81
CA MET A 274 15.75 -30.29 -12.23
C MET A 274 14.98 -29.57 -13.33
N LYS A 275 13.68 -29.29 -13.04
CA LYS A 275 12.80 -28.56 -13.96
C LYS A 275 12.62 -27.12 -13.52
N ASN A 276 12.63 -26.22 -14.50
CA ASN A 276 12.17 -24.83 -14.37
C ASN A 276 10.89 -24.66 -15.22
N PRO A 277 9.72 -25.13 -14.75
CA PRO A 277 8.53 -25.29 -15.57
C PRO A 277 7.92 -23.97 -16.05
N LYS A 278 8.32 -22.86 -15.46
CA LYS A 278 7.85 -21.50 -15.80
C LYS A 278 8.92 -20.67 -16.49
N ASN A 279 10.06 -21.29 -16.89
CA ASN A 279 11.18 -20.63 -17.56
C ASN A 279 11.68 -19.36 -16.84
N LEU A 280 11.68 -19.38 -15.48
CA LEU A 280 12.03 -18.24 -14.64
C LEU A 280 13.54 -17.93 -14.71
N VAL A 281 13.87 -16.65 -14.80
CA VAL A 281 15.26 -16.19 -14.73
C VAL A 281 15.85 -16.49 -13.35
N PHE A 282 15.14 -16.17 -12.27
CA PHE A 282 15.62 -16.31 -10.89
C PHE A 282 15.09 -17.58 -10.22
N TRP A 283 15.28 -18.72 -10.87
CA TRP A 283 14.95 -20.05 -10.34
C TRP A 283 16.15 -20.66 -9.62
N SER A 284 16.05 -20.82 -8.31
CA SER A 284 17.18 -21.25 -7.47
C SER A 284 17.49 -22.74 -7.60
N LYS A 285 18.69 -23.15 -7.16
CA LYS A 285 19.10 -24.54 -6.99
C LYS A 285 18.18 -25.37 -6.08
N LEU A 286 17.34 -24.73 -5.31
CA LEU A 286 16.33 -25.39 -4.45
C LEU A 286 14.97 -25.58 -5.16
N GLY A 287 14.88 -25.28 -6.47
CA GLY A 287 13.63 -25.39 -7.21
C GLY A 287 12.54 -24.43 -6.74
N LYS A 288 12.93 -23.24 -6.29
CA LYS A 288 11.99 -22.21 -5.78
C LYS A 288 12.52 -20.81 -6.01
N ILE A 289 11.61 -19.84 -5.96
CA ILE A 289 11.92 -18.41 -5.99
C ILE A 289 12.29 -17.93 -4.57
N VAL A 290 13.26 -17.04 -4.48
CA VAL A 290 13.63 -16.38 -3.22
C VAL A 290 12.49 -15.45 -2.78
N GLY A 291 12.10 -15.55 -1.52
CA GLY A 291 11.09 -14.65 -0.93
C GLY A 291 11.68 -13.27 -0.59
N ASN A 292 10.85 -12.22 -0.69
CA ASN A 292 11.27 -10.84 -0.39
C ASN A 292 11.78 -10.67 1.06
N GLY A 293 11.21 -11.40 2.02
CA GLY A 293 11.69 -11.41 3.41
C GLY A 293 13.15 -11.88 3.51
N ASN A 294 13.46 -13.03 2.92
CA ASN A 294 14.81 -13.58 2.91
C ASN A 294 15.80 -12.65 2.17
N ALA A 295 15.34 -12.03 1.07
CA ALA A 295 16.16 -11.07 0.36
C ALA A 295 16.48 -9.83 1.22
N ASN A 296 15.52 -9.32 1.98
CA ASN A 296 15.76 -8.20 2.90
C ASN A 296 16.69 -8.56 4.07
N GLU A 297 16.60 -9.78 4.59
CA GLU A 297 17.51 -10.25 5.63
C GLU A 297 18.94 -10.34 5.11
N GLU A 298 19.14 -10.93 3.93
CA GLU A 298 20.46 -11.03 3.30
C GLU A 298 21.02 -9.65 2.95
N LEU A 299 20.20 -8.77 2.40
CA LEU A 299 20.60 -7.38 2.14
C LEU A 299 21.04 -6.67 3.43
N GLY A 300 20.32 -6.89 4.54
CA GLY A 300 20.70 -6.34 5.84
C GLY A 300 22.09 -6.85 6.32
N ARG A 301 22.41 -8.13 6.08
CA ARG A 301 23.75 -8.68 6.38
C ARG A 301 24.82 -8.07 5.49
N ILE A 302 24.53 -7.88 4.21
CA ILE A 302 25.44 -7.23 3.24
C ILE A 302 25.68 -5.77 3.64
N CYS A 303 24.63 -5.02 3.96
CA CYS A 303 24.76 -3.61 4.41
C CYS A 303 25.67 -3.52 5.64
N ASN A 304 25.49 -4.37 6.63
CA ASN A 304 26.35 -4.41 7.82
C ASN A 304 27.81 -4.73 7.46
N ARG A 305 28.04 -5.73 6.58
CA ARG A 305 29.40 -6.11 6.12
C ARG A 305 30.11 -4.99 5.39
N LEU A 306 29.39 -4.21 4.59
CA LEU A 306 29.94 -3.10 3.80
C LEU A 306 30.01 -1.78 4.59
N ASN A 307 29.51 -1.77 5.82
CA ASN A 307 29.33 -0.57 6.64
C ASN A 307 28.61 0.55 5.87
N ILE A 308 27.42 0.21 5.34
CA ILE A 308 26.52 1.11 4.65
C ILE A 308 25.16 1.14 5.33
N ASN A 309 24.35 2.16 5.05
CA ASN A 309 23.00 2.27 5.61
C ASN A 309 22.15 1.05 5.28
N LYS A 310 21.43 0.54 6.31
CA LYS A 310 20.53 -0.59 6.14
C LYS A 310 19.29 -0.17 5.34
N VAL A 311 19.16 -0.75 4.16
CA VAL A 311 18.04 -0.51 3.24
C VAL A 311 17.25 -1.80 2.96
N THR A 312 16.14 -1.67 2.24
CA THR A 312 15.32 -2.81 1.77
C THR A 312 15.48 -3.01 0.27
N THR A 313 15.03 -4.15 -0.24
CA THR A 313 15.02 -4.43 -1.70
C THR A 313 14.28 -3.36 -2.50
N HIS A 314 13.25 -2.74 -1.91
CA HIS A 314 12.56 -1.61 -2.55
C HIS A 314 13.46 -0.37 -2.71
N ALA A 315 14.43 -0.20 -1.82
CA ALA A 315 15.43 0.87 -1.93
C ALA A 315 16.35 0.71 -3.16
N MET A 316 16.51 -0.49 -3.72
CA MET A 316 17.25 -0.69 -4.97
C MET A 316 16.63 0.12 -6.11
N ARG A 317 15.31 0.09 -6.20
CA ARG A 317 14.57 0.89 -7.19
C ARG A 317 14.68 2.39 -6.92
N HIS A 318 14.59 2.82 -5.66
CA HIS A 318 14.80 4.22 -5.30
C HIS A 318 16.22 4.67 -5.61
N THR A 319 17.22 3.85 -5.29
CA THR A 319 18.63 4.13 -5.59
C THR A 319 18.86 4.22 -7.10
N HIS A 320 18.30 3.29 -7.90
CA HIS A 320 18.38 3.34 -9.35
C HIS A 320 17.87 4.69 -9.92
N ALA A 321 16.70 5.12 -9.45
CA ALA A 321 16.12 6.40 -9.87
C ALA A 321 16.96 7.60 -9.40
N SER A 322 17.43 7.58 -8.15
CA SER A 322 18.30 8.63 -7.63
C SER A 322 19.59 8.78 -8.45
N ILE A 323 20.19 7.65 -8.85
CA ILE A 323 21.39 7.67 -9.70
C ILE A 323 21.10 8.30 -11.07
N LEU A 324 19.96 8.00 -11.68
CA LEU A 324 19.58 8.61 -12.97
C LEU A 324 19.39 10.12 -12.83
N ILE A 325 18.69 10.57 -11.79
CA ILE A 325 18.47 12.00 -11.51
C ILE A 325 19.81 12.71 -11.27
N LEU A 326 20.67 12.15 -10.43
CA LEU A 326 22.01 12.70 -10.16
C LEU A 326 22.94 12.70 -11.39
N ASN A 327 22.61 11.94 -12.44
CA ASN A 327 23.27 12.02 -13.74
C ASN A 327 22.50 12.89 -14.77
N HIS A 328 21.62 13.78 -14.28
CA HIS A 328 20.86 14.74 -15.07
C HIS A 328 19.91 14.13 -16.10
N GLU A 329 19.45 12.89 -15.89
CA GLU A 329 18.41 12.30 -16.72
C GLU A 329 17.07 13.00 -16.46
N SER A 330 16.29 13.21 -17.52
CA SER A 330 15.01 13.91 -17.41
C SER A 330 14.00 13.15 -16.56
N LEU A 331 13.19 13.85 -15.77
CA LEU A 331 12.15 13.23 -14.94
C LEU A 331 11.13 12.40 -15.75
N PRO A 332 10.69 12.80 -16.96
CA PRO A 332 9.87 11.95 -17.81
C PRO A 332 10.57 10.63 -18.20
N TYR A 333 11.88 10.67 -18.48
CA TYR A 333 12.63 9.44 -18.74
C TYR A 333 12.70 8.55 -17.49
N VAL A 334 13.00 9.10 -16.33
CA VAL A 334 13.01 8.35 -15.05
C VAL A 334 11.62 7.76 -14.76
N GLN A 335 10.55 8.53 -14.96
CA GLN A 335 9.18 8.04 -14.85
C GLN A 335 8.91 6.84 -15.76
N HIS A 336 9.24 6.97 -17.06
CA HIS A 336 9.07 5.91 -18.04
C HIS A 336 9.88 4.66 -17.68
N ARG A 337 11.17 4.83 -17.35
CA ARG A 337 12.05 3.73 -16.95
C ARG A 337 11.57 2.98 -15.71
N LEU A 338 11.01 3.71 -14.74
CA LEU A 338 10.40 3.11 -13.56
C LEU A 338 8.99 2.59 -13.81
N ARG A 339 8.37 2.91 -14.94
CA ARG A 339 6.98 2.56 -15.26
C ARG A 339 6.01 3.11 -14.19
N HIS A 340 6.21 4.38 -13.78
CA HIS A 340 5.27 5.09 -12.94
C HIS A 340 4.13 5.66 -13.79
N GLN A 341 2.89 5.38 -13.41
CA GLN A 341 1.71 5.87 -14.13
C GLN A 341 1.59 7.39 -14.15
N LYS A 342 2.03 8.05 -13.07
CA LYS A 342 1.95 9.50 -12.90
C LYS A 342 3.33 10.07 -12.63
N LEU A 343 3.64 11.19 -13.29
CA LEU A 343 4.88 11.93 -13.07
C LEU A 343 5.00 12.42 -11.63
N GLU A 344 3.85 12.83 -11.03
CA GLU A 344 3.78 13.24 -9.62
C GLU A 344 4.36 12.18 -8.66
N THR A 345 4.22 10.89 -8.97
CA THR A 345 4.80 9.83 -8.15
C THR A 345 6.31 9.91 -8.15
N THR A 346 6.94 10.22 -9.29
CA THR A 346 8.39 10.39 -9.41
C THR A 346 8.82 11.68 -8.74
N VAL A 347 8.17 12.80 -9.05
CA VAL A 347 8.46 14.11 -8.45
C VAL A 347 8.39 14.04 -6.92
N ASN A 348 7.25 13.62 -6.36
CA ASN A 348 7.05 13.58 -4.90
C ASN A 348 8.02 12.63 -4.17
N THR A 349 8.51 11.60 -4.87
CA THR A 349 9.47 10.67 -4.27
C THR A 349 10.89 11.23 -4.23
N TYR A 350 11.28 12.04 -5.24
CA TYR A 350 12.64 12.49 -5.45
C TYR A 350 12.78 14.03 -5.41
N VAL A 351 11.77 14.75 -4.92
CA VAL A 351 11.74 16.23 -4.86
C VAL A 351 12.98 16.80 -4.16
N HIS A 352 13.44 16.17 -3.09
CA HIS A 352 14.62 16.60 -2.35
C HIS A 352 15.93 16.57 -3.17
N LEU A 353 16.08 15.56 -4.06
CA LEU A 353 17.23 15.50 -4.99
C LEU A 353 17.12 16.56 -6.09
N ILE A 354 15.90 16.84 -6.54
CA ILE A 354 15.61 17.87 -7.53
C ILE A 354 15.90 19.26 -6.97
N GLU A 355 15.57 19.50 -5.70
CA GLU A 355 15.85 20.76 -5.00
C GLU A 355 17.34 20.98 -4.78
N GLU A 356 18.11 19.93 -4.45
CA GLU A 356 19.57 19.99 -4.37
C GLU A 356 20.20 20.33 -5.73
N GLU A 357 19.68 19.76 -6.84
CA GLU A 357 20.13 20.07 -8.20
C GLU A 357 19.73 21.48 -8.64
N ASN A 358 18.55 21.98 -8.27
CA ASN A 358 18.09 23.32 -8.61
C ASN A 358 19.07 24.40 -8.06
N GLY A 359 19.59 24.22 -6.86
CA GLY A 359 20.59 25.12 -6.30
C GLY A 359 21.91 25.20 -7.11
N VAL A 360 22.27 24.12 -7.82
CA VAL A 360 23.39 24.09 -8.76
C VAL A 360 22.99 24.68 -10.12
N SER A 361 21.76 24.44 -10.54
CA SER A 361 21.23 24.94 -11.80
C SER A 361 21.03 26.45 -11.81
N ASP A 362 20.63 27.06 -10.67
CA ASP A 362 20.50 28.50 -10.54
C ASP A 362 21.83 29.23 -10.77
N LYS A 363 22.94 28.68 -10.24
CA LYS A 363 24.28 29.23 -10.51
C LYS A 363 24.63 29.11 -11.98
N LYS A 364 24.41 27.97 -12.61
CA LYS A 364 24.67 27.76 -14.04
C LYS A 364 23.78 28.63 -14.92
N ALA A 365 22.52 28.83 -14.55
CA ALA A 365 21.60 29.69 -15.26
C ALA A 365 22.04 31.14 -15.18
N THR A 366 22.50 31.60 -14.01
CA THR A 366 23.02 32.93 -13.82
C THR A 366 24.31 33.15 -14.66
N GLU A 367 25.25 32.20 -14.64
CA GLU A 367 26.45 32.21 -15.48
C GLU A 367 26.10 32.28 -16.98
N LEU A 368 25.17 31.43 -17.45
CA LEU A 368 24.70 31.41 -18.84
C LEU A 368 24.02 32.74 -19.27
N MET A 369 23.29 33.38 -18.37
CA MET A 369 22.64 34.67 -18.62
C MET A 369 23.65 35.81 -18.63
N ASP A 370 24.71 35.73 -17.81
CA ASP A 370 25.78 36.73 -17.73
C ASP A 370 26.76 36.62 -18.93
N GLU A 371 26.95 35.43 -19.54
CA GLU A 371 27.76 35.26 -20.75
C GLU A 371 27.20 36.01 -21.99
N GLY A 372 25.98 36.53 -21.91
CA GLY A 372 25.28 37.27 -22.99
C GLY A 372 25.38 38.79 -22.85
N PHE A 373 25.93 39.31 -21.75
CA PHE A 373 26.13 40.74 -21.49
C PHE A 373 27.62 41.10 -21.49
#